data_011b20071e319f556e4b18198ad49dee
#
_entry.id   011b20071e319f556e4b18198ad49dee
#
_cell.length_a   1.000
_cell.length_b   1.000
_cell.length_c   1.000
_cell.angle_alpha   90.00
_cell.angle_beta   90.00
_cell.angle_gamma   90.00
#
_symmetry.space_group_name_H-M   'P 1'
#
loop_
_entity.id
_entity.type
_entity.pdbx_description
1 polymer ?
#
loop_
_entity_poly.entity_id
_entity_poly.type
_entity_poly.pdbx_seq_one_letter_code
_entity_poly.pdbx_strand_id
1 'polypeptide(L)'
;MSITAKELAAELNISATAVSMALNNKPGVSKETKDMIIREAEKMGYDFSRISRKKNESGDIYCIVYRTSNAILKYTPIFSEITDGMEQECRHTGHRLKTLQIQEKNNDIDRCIEELRVSGCIGVILLGTEITADICRRFLSLSVPIILLDSYFESVKCSSVLINNAQGAYVATNYLID
;
A
#
# COMPACT_ATOMS: atom_id res chain seq x y z
N MET A 1 1.95 16.48 -23.22
CA MET A 1 3.24 15.83 -22.88
C MET A 1 3.63 16.27 -21.49
N SER A 2 4.03 15.38 -20.60
CA SER A 2 4.50 15.77 -19.27
C SER A 2 5.97 16.17 -19.31
N ILE A 3 6.33 17.26 -18.65
CA ILE A 3 7.71 17.76 -18.56
C ILE A 3 8.59 16.78 -17.78
N THR A 4 9.87 16.70 -18.13
CA THR A 4 10.87 15.91 -17.42
C THR A 4 11.58 16.74 -16.34
N ALA A 5 12.20 16.06 -15.34
CA ALA A 5 12.99 16.75 -14.31
C ALA A 5 14.18 17.54 -14.88
N LYS A 6 14.71 17.15 -16.05
CA LYS A 6 15.77 17.90 -16.75
C LYS A 6 15.25 19.19 -17.38
N GLU A 7 14.08 19.13 -18.01
CA GLU A 7 13.43 20.30 -18.60
C GLU A 7 13.00 21.28 -17.51
N LEU A 8 12.45 20.78 -16.38
CA LEU A 8 12.13 21.61 -15.22
C LEU A 8 13.39 22.28 -14.63
N ALA A 9 14.52 21.58 -14.57
CA ALA A 9 15.79 22.15 -14.11
C ALA A 9 16.30 23.26 -15.03
N ALA A 10 16.16 23.07 -16.34
CA ALA A 10 16.55 24.09 -17.34
C ALA A 10 15.68 25.35 -17.22
N GLU A 11 14.35 25.17 -17.08
CA GLU A 11 13.40 26.28 -16.94
C GLU A 11 13.65 27.12 -15.68
N LEU A 12 13.91 26.43 -14.56
CA LEU A 12 14.21 27.08 -13.28
C LEU A 12 15.64 27.59 -13.13
N ASN A 13 16.49 27.33 -14.12
CA ASN A 13 17.92 27.67 -14.12
C ASN A 13 18.64 27.12 -12.85
N ILE A 14 18.35 25.88 -12.46
CA ILE A 14 18.96 25.18 -11.33
C ILE A 14 19.49 23.82 -11.78
N SER A 15 20.30 23.17 -10.93
CA SER A 15 20.85 21.88 -11.29
C SER A 15 19.76 20.78 -11.29
N ALA A 16 19.87 19.83 -12.22
CA ALA A 16 18.99 18.65 -12.25
C ALA A 16 19.07 17.83 -10.95
N THR A 17 20.22 17.89 -10.26
CA THR A 17 20.42 17.26 -8.95
C THR A 17 19.57 17.95 -7.89
N ALA A 18 19.51 19.28 -7.85
CA ALA A 18 18.68 20.03 -6.91
C ALA A 18 17.19 19.74 -7.14
N VAL A 19 16.75 19.73 -8.41
CA VAL A 19 15.37 19.34 -8.76
C VAL A 19 15.08 17.92 -8.30
N SER A 20 15.97 16.98 -8.57
CA SER A 20 15.80 15.58 -8.14
C SER A 20 15.73 15.44 -6.61
N MET A 21 16.56 16.18 -5.86
CA MET A 21 16.55 16.20 -4.40
C MET A 21 15.24 16.77 -3.86
N ALA A 22 14.77 17.90 -4.42
CA ALA A 22 13.52 18.55 -4.03
C ALA A 22 12.31 17.64 -4.27
N LEU A 23 12.19 17.10 -5.49
CA LEU A 23 11.09 16.23 -5.89
C LEU A 23 11.07 14.92 -5.09
N ASN A 24 12.22 14.37 -4.71
CA ASN A 24 12.31 13.11 -3.94
C ASN A 24 12.43 13.33 -2.43
N ASN A 25 12.19 14.55 -1.94
CA ASN A 25 12.26 14.88 -0.50
C ASN A 25 13.60 14.49 0.17
N LYS A 26 14.72 14.59 -0.58
CA LYS A 26 16.06 14.31 -0.05
C LYS A 26 16.64 15.55 0.63
N PRO A 27 17.51 15.39 1.65
CA PRO A 27 18.25 16.51 2.22
C PRO A 27 19.21 17.12 1.19
N GLY A 28 19.51 18.40 1.33
CA GLY A 28 20.44 19.15 0.43
C GLY A 28 19.79 20.30 -0.32
N VAL A 29 18.50 20.54 -0.12
CA VAL A 29 17.77 21.69 -0.68
C VAL A 29 16.97 22.33 0.46
N SER A 30 16.97 23.68 0.54
CA SER A 30 16.20 24.41 1.55
C SER A 30 14.69 24.17 1.36
N LYS A 31 13.91 24.37 2.42
CA LYS A 31 12.46 24.20 2.37
C LYS A 31 11.82 25.15 1.34
N GLU A 32 12.27 26.41 1.32
CA GLU A 32 11.78 27.44 0.40
C GLU A 32 12.05 27.07 -1.06
N THR A 33 13.26 26.61 -1.35
CA THR A 33 13.65 26.17 -2.69
C THR A 33 12.86 24.94 -3.11
N LYS A 34 12.63 24.01 -2.21
CA LYS A 34 11.82 22.82 -2.47
C LYS A 34 10.37 23.17 -2.79
N ASP A 35 9.76 24.04 -1.99
CA ASP A 35 8.37 24.48 -2.19
C ASP A 35 8.21 25.25 -3.53
N MET A 36 9.23 26.01 -3.93
CA MET A 36 9.28 26.69 -5.23
C MET A 36 9.33 25.67 -6.37
N ILE A 37 10.24 24.68 -6.29
CA ILE A 37 10.39 23.65 -7.33
C ILE A 37 9.09 22.84 -7.49
N ILE A 38 8.45 22.46 -6.40
CA ILE A 38 7.19 21.69 -6.43
C ILE A 38 6.08 22.50 -7.10
N ARG A 39 5.90 23.77 -6.75
CA ARG A 39 4.89 24.64 -7.36
C ARG A 39 5.11 24.83 -8.87
N GLU A 40 6.34 25.03 -9.30
CA GLU A 40 6.61 25.21 -10.74
C GLU A 40 6.45 23.87 -11.49
N ALA A 41 6.81 22.73 -10.86
CA ALA A 41 6.58 21.42 -11.42
C ALA A 41 5.08 21.15 -11.64
N GLU A 42 4.21 21.52 -10.68
CA GLU A 42 2.75 21.43 -10.81
C GLU A 42 2.22 22.29 -11.97
N LYS A 43 2.64 23.57 -12.06
CA LYS A 43 2.23 24.47 -13.14
C LYS A 43 2.63 23.97 -14.53
N MET A 44 3.81 23.37 -14.63
CA MET A 44 4.35 22.86 -15.89
C MET A 44 3.86 21.44 -16.24
N GLY A 45 2.95 20.86 -15.43
CA GLY A 45 2.36 19.55 -15.69
C GLY A 45 3.35 18.39 -15.50
N TYR A 46 4.27 18.51 -14.53
CA TYR A 46 5.18 17.43 -14.19
C TYR A 46 4.40 16.21 -13.66
N ASP A 47 4.72 15.04 -14.21
CA ASP A 47 4.09 13.79 -13.76
C ASP A 47 4.75 13.28 -12.47
N PHE A 48 4.17 13.65 -11.34
CA PHE A 48 4.62 13.21 -10.02
C PHE A 48 4.49 11.70 -9.78
N SER A 49 3.71 10.98 -10.59
CA SER A 49 3.63 9.52 -10.49
C SER A 49 4.98 8.84 -10.76
N ARG A 50 5.85 9.51 -11.53
CA ARG A 50 7.21 9.04 -11.80
C ARG A 50 8.11 9.06 -10.56
N ILE A 51 7.84 9.98 -9.61
CA ILE A 51 8.57 10.05 -8.34
C ILE A 51 8.16 8.90 -7.44
N SER A 52 6.86 8.65 -7.36
CA SER A 52 6.30 7.52 -6.63
C SER A 52 6.82 6.19 -7.20
N ARG A 53 6.86 6.04 -8.52
CA ARG A 53 7.43 4.85 -9.18
C ARG A 53 8.91 4.66 -8.83
N LYS A 54 9.74 5.71 -8.91
CA LYS A 54 11.17 5.63 -8.61
C LYS A 54 11.47 5.36 -7.13
N LYS A 55 10.60 5.82 -6.21
CA LYS A 55 10.70 5.54 -4.78
C LYS A 55 10.24 4.11 -4.46
N ASN A 56 9.40 3.54 -5.33
CA ASN A 56 8.84 2.20 -5.21
C ASN A 56 9.65 1.11 -5.95
N GLU A 57 10.77 1.47 -6.62
CA GLU A 57 11.56 0.50 -7.40
C GLU A 57 12.25 -0.59 -6.56
N SER A 58 12.23 -0.50 -5.23
CA SER A 58 12.63 -1.61 -4.35
C SER A 58 12.10 -1.37 -2.93
N GLY A 59 10.89 -1.80 -2.67
CA GLY A 59 10.30 -1.74 -1.34
C GLY A 59 9.58 -3.03 -0.98
N ASP A 60 9.29 -3.19 0.29
CA ASP A 60 8.59 -4.36 0.81
C ASP A 60 7.08 -4.08 0.85
N ILE A 61 6.29 -5.00 0.31
CA ILE A 61 4.84 -5.05 0.49
C ILE A 61 4.57 -5.95 1.68
N TYR A 62 3.75 -5.49 2.62
CA TYR A 62 3.43 -6.25 3.82
C TYR A 62 2.01 -6.80 3.75
N CYS A 63 1.88 -8.12 3.86
CA CYS A 63 0.62 -8.79 4.12
C CYS A 63 0.46 -8.96 5.63
N ILE A 64 -0.48 -8.22 6.20
CA ILE A 64 -0.80 -8.26 7.63
C ILE A 64 -1.98 -9.20 7.84
N VAL A 65 -1.75 -10.30 8.53
CA VAL A 65 -2.78 -11.25 8.91
C VAL A 65 -3.23 -10.96 10.33
N TYR A 66 -4.38 -10.33 10.46
CA TYR A 66 -4.96 -9.99 11.76
C TYR A 66 -5.82 -11.12 12.32
N ARG A 67 -5.73 -11.38 13.63
CA ARG A 67 -6.48 -12.41 14.35
C ARG A 67 -6.89 -11.96 15.74
N THR A 68 -8.10 -12.31 16.14
CA THR A 68 -8.60 -12.21 17.52
C THR A 68 -8.48 -13.53 18.26
N SER A 69 -8.55 -14.63 17.54
CA SER A 69 -8.54 -15.99 18.08
C SER A 69 -7.38 -16.83 17.54
N ASN A 70 -7.06 -17.93 18.22
CA ASN A 70 -6.11 -18.94 17.74
C ASN A 70 -6.67 -19.82 16.61
N ALA A 71 -7.81 -19.45 16.01
CA ALA A 71 -8.42 -20.20 14.94
C ALA A 71 -7.45 -20.36 13.75
N ILE A 72 -7.42 -21.56 13.22
CA ILE A 72 -6.36 -22.09 12.34
C ILE A 72 -6.61 -21.62 10.90
N LEU A 73 -6.31 -20.35 10.58
CA LEU A 73 -6.17 -19.95 9.16
C LEU A 73 -4.85 -20.48 8.53
N LYS A 74 -3.88 -20.88 9.35
CA LYS A 74 -2.55 -21.33 8.91
C LYS A 74 -2.56 -22.52 7.94
N TYR A 75 -3.65 -23.27 7.86
CA TYR A 75 -3.71 -24.54 7.14
C TYR A 75 -4.88 -24.65 6.16
N THR A 76 -5.51 -23.54 5.81
CA THR A 76 -6.51 -23.59 4.74
C THR A 76 -5.77 -23.49 3.39
N PRO A 77 -6.01 -24.41 2.45
CA PRO A 77 -5.40 -24.37 1.11
C PRO A 77 -5.56 -23.02 0.43
N ILE A 78 -6.70 -22.38 0.61
CA ILE A 78 -7.02 -21.08 0.04
C ILE A 78 -6.05 -19.96 0.50
N PHE A 79 -5.58 -20.00 1.76
CA PHE A 79 -4.63 -19.02 2.26
C PHE A 79 -3.26 -19.18 1.59
N SER A 80 -2.82 -20.42 1.38
CA SER A 80 -1.57 -20.69 0.67
C SER A 80 -1.65 -20.21 -0.78
N GLU A 81 -2.72 -20.52 -1.50
CA GLU A 81 -2.90 -20.09 -2.88
C GLU A 81 -2.92 -18.55 -3.01
N ILE A 82 -3.60 -17.85 -2.12
CA ILE A 82 -3.62 -16.38 -2.09
C ILE A 82 -2.20 -15.84 -1.85
N THR A 83 -1.47 -16.40 -0.89
CA THR A 83 -0.13 -15.96 -0.54
C THR A 83 0.85 -16.23 -1.68
N ASP A 84 0.76 -17.39 -2.31
CA ASP A 84 1.59 -17.77 -3.46
C ASP A 84 1.35 -16.82 -4.65
N GLY A 85 0.08 -16.46 -4.92
CA GLY A 85 -0.27 -15.49 -5.96
C GLY A 85 0.31 -14.09 -5.67
N MET A 86 0.19 -13.63 -4.42
CA MET A 86 0.79 -12.35 -4.00
C MET A 86 2.32 -12.35 -4.13
N GLU A 87 2.99 -13.44 -3.70
CA GLU A 87 4.44 -13.57 -3.82
C GLU A 87 4.91 -13.61 -5.27
N GLN A 88 4.19 -14.33 -6.13
CA GLN A 88 4.51 -14.41 -7.55
C GLN A 88 4.46 -13.03 -8.20
N GLU A 89 3.40 -12.25 -7.94
CA GLU A 89 3.26 -10.91 -8.51
C GLU A 89 4.29 -9.93 -7.94
N CYS A 90 4.57 -9.98 -6.64
CA CYS A 90 5.64 -9.19 -6.04
C CYS A 90 7.00 -9.48 -6.68
N ARG A 91 7.35 -10.74 -6.89
CA ARG A 91 8.60 -11.13 -7.58
C ARG A 91 8.64 -10.65 -9.02
N HIS A 92 7.53 -10.77 -9.73
CA HIS A 92 7.43 -10.34 -11.13
C HIS A 92 7.62 -8.82 -11.28
N THR A 93 7.16 -8.05 -10.31
CA THR A 93 7.27 -6.59 -10.29
C THR A 93 8.51 -6.05 -9.56
N GLY A 94 9.42 -6.93 -9.11
CA GLY A 94 10.66 -6.54 -8.44
C GLY A 94 10.48 -6.14 -6.98
N HIS A 95 9.35 -6.49 -6.36
CA HIS A 95 9.06 -6.26 -4.95
C HIS A 95 9.23 -7.52 -4.11
N ARG A 96 9.22 -7.35 -2.79
CA ARG A 96 9.21 -8.46 -1.83
C ARG A 96 7.94 -8.44 -1.01
N LEU A 97 7.29 -9.59 -0.89
CA LEU A 97 6.19 -9.76 0.04
C LEU A 97 6.74 -10.17 1.42
N LYS A 98 6.29 -9.52 2.46
CA LYS A 98 6.54 -9.89 3.85
C LYS A 98 5.22 -10.14 4.54
N THR A 99 5.07 -11.30 5.17
CA THR A 99 3.85 -11.63 5.92
C THR A 99 4.09 -11.46 7.41
N LEU A 100 3.26 -10.62 8.06
CA LEU A 100 3.25 -10.44 9.51
C LEU A 100 1.91 -10.93 10.06
N GLN A 101 1.96 -11.63 11.20
CA GLN A 101 0.76 -12.05 11.91
C GLN A 101 0.63 -11.21 13.17
N ILE A 102 -0.53 -10.61 13.37
CA ILE A 102 -0.87 -9.79 14.53
C ILE A 102 -2.02 -10.46 15.26
N GLN A 103 -1.87 -10.63 16.57
CA GLN A 103 -2.96 -11.05 17.46
C GLN A 103 -3.47 -9.83 18.25
N GLU A 104 -4.77 -9.82 18.54
CA GLU A 104 -5.39 -8.78 19.37
C GLU A 104 -4.94 -8.90 20.85
N LYS A 105 -3.66 -8.69 21.10
CA LYS A 105 -3.12 -8.64 22.47
C LYS A 105 -2.20 -7.44 22.59
N ASN A 106 -2.45 -6.60 23.61
CA ASN A 106 -1.49 -5.63 24.16
C ASN A 106 -0.74 -4.74 23.15
N ASN A 107 -1.40 -3.78 22.52
CA ASN A 107 -0.78 -2.77 21.64
C ASN A 107 -0.01 -3.30 20.42
N ASP A 108 -0.18 -4.57 20.03
CA ASP A 108 0.52 -5.17 18.90
C ASP A 108 0.25 -4.43 17.59
N ILE A 109 -0.93 -3.82 17.45
CA ILE A 109 -1.30 -3.06 16.24
C ILE A 109 -0.49 -1.78 16.15
N ASP A 110 -0.40 -0.99 17.21
CA ASP A 110 0.35 0.28 17.22
C ASP A 110 1.84 0.02 17.00
N ARG A 111 2.37 -0.99 17.66
CA ARG A 111 3.75 -1.43 17.46
C ARG A 111 4.00 -1.83 16.01
N CYS A 112 3.11 -2.61 15.40
CA CYS A 112 3.22 -2.99 14.00
C CYS A 112 3.19 -1.76 13.08
N ILE A 113 2.29 -0.80 13.32
CA ILE A 113 2.21 0.44 12.54
C ILE A 113 3.52 1.23 12.64
N GLU A 114 4.10 1.38 13.84
CA GLU A 114 5.40 2.06 14.01
C GLU A 114 6.54 1.31 13.32
N GLU A 115 6.59 -0.01 13.40
CA GLU A 115 7.56 -0.83 12.66
C GLU A 115 7.40 -0.65 11.14
N LEU A 116 6.18 -0.61 10.61
CA LEU A 116 5.92 -0.39 9.19
C LEU A 116 6.38 1.00 8.73
N ARG A 117 6.23 2.04 9.56
CA ARG A 117 6.67 3.42 9.23
C ARG A 117 8.16 3.52 8.95
N VAL A 118 8.97 2.72 9.62
CA VAL A 118 10.44 2.76 9.50
C VAL A 118 11.03 1.65 8.61
N SER A 119 10.22 0.66 8.23
CA SER A 119 10.68 -0.55 7.53
C SER A 119 10.95 -0.39 6.03
N GLY A 120 10.65 0.78 5.44
CA GLY A 120 10.64 0.94 3.98
C GLY A 120 9.43 0.27 3.31
N CYS A 121 8.36 0.05 4.05
CA CYS A 121 7.07 -0.42 3.54
C CYS A 121 6.56 0.50 2.44
N ILE A 122 6.15 -0.07 1.31
CA ILE A 122 5.58 0.66 0.16
C ILE A 122 4.09 0.40 -0.04
N GLY A 123 3.53 -0.60 0.63
CA GLY A 123 2.11 -0.95 0.57
C GLY A 123 1.76 -2.03 1.58
N VAL A 124 0.50 -2.04 2.00
CA VAL A 124 -0.03 -2.99 2.98
C VAL A 124 -1.27 -3.68 2.44
N ILE A 125 -1.29 -5.00 2.55
CA ILE A 125 -2.47 -5.84 2.33
C ILE A 125 -2.94 -6.30 3.71
N LEU A 126 -4.13 -5.86 4.12
CA LEU A 126 -4.74 -6.28 5.38
C LEU A 126 -5.65 -7.48 5.11
N LEU A 127 -5.24 -8.65 5.54
CA LEU A 127 -6.01 -9.89 5.46
C LEU A 127 -6.55 -10.24 6.84
N GLY A 128 -7.84 -10.33 6.96
CA GLY A 128 -8.44 -10.79 8.21
C GLY A 128 -9.95 -10.72 8.17
N THR A 129 -10.59 -11.88 8.25
CA THR A 129 -12.05 -11.99 8.43
C THR A 129 -12.49 -11.42 9.78
N GLU A 130 -11.56 -11.28 10.72
CA GLU A 130 -11.81 -10.80 12.09
C GLU A 130 -11.42 -9.33 12.27
N ILE A 131 -10.90 -8.65 11.21
CA ILE A 131 -10.54 -7.23 11.29
C ILE A 131 -11.79 -6.37 11.45
N THR A 132 -11.69 -5.30 12.24
CA THR A 132 -12.77 -4.33 12.43
C THR A 132 -12.50 -3.03 11.67
N ALA A 133 -13.54 -2.23 11.45
CA ALA A 133 -13.41 -0.91 10.85
C ALA A 133 -12.44 0.00 11.62
N ASP A 134 -12.41 -0.10 12.95
CA ASP A 134 -11.52 0.71 13.80
C ASP A 134 -10.05 0.32 13.64
N ILE A 135 -9.76 -0.96 13.56
CA ILE A 135 -8.42 -1.46 13.27
C ILE A 135 -7.97 -1.02 11.88
N CYS A 136 -8.85 -1.13 10.88
CA CYS A 136 -8.56 -0.65 9.54
C CYS A 136 -8.21 0.85 9.54
N ARG A 137 -8.97 1.71 10.25
CA ARG A 137 -8.68 3.15 10.37
C ARG A 137 -7.31 3.41 10.98
N ARG A 138 -6.87 2.62 11.96
CA ARG A 138 -5.53 2.76 12.54
C ARG A 138 -4.43 2.54 11.49
N PHE A 139 -4.55 1.51 10.67
CA PHE A 139 -3.60 1.27 9.56
C PHE A 139 -3.64 2.37 8.50
N LEU A 140 -4.79 2.99 8.25
CA LEU A 140 -4.90 4.13 7.30
C LEU A 140 -4.12 5.37 7.74
N SER A 141 -3.59 5.41 8.96
CA SER A 141 -2.61 6.43 9.39
C SER A 141 -1.24 6.29 8.74
N LEU A 142 -0.96 5.17 8.09
CA LEU A 142 0.23 4.99 7.27
C LEU A 142 0.11 5.78 5.96
N SER A 143 1.23 6.38 5.52
CA SER A 143 1.29 7.15 4.27
C SER A 143 1.60 6.25 3.06
N VAL A 144 1.11 5.01 3.06
CA VAL A 144 1.28 4.04 1.97
C VAL A 144 -0.07 3.50 1.52
N PRO A 145 -0.20 3.03 0.27
CA PRO A 145 -1.42 2.36 -0.18
C PRO A 145 -1.78 1.17 0.70
N ILE A 146 -3.07 1.04 1.02
CA ILE A 146 -3.61 -0.07 1.81
C ILE A 146 -4.77 -0.70 1.05
N ILE A 147 -4.80 -2.02 1.02
CA ILE A 147 -5.86 -2.82 0.43
C ILE A 147 -6.39 -3.79 1.49
N LEU A 148 -7.72 -3.86 1.63
CA LEU A 148 -8.37 -4.91 2.39
C LEU A 148 -8.51 -6.16 1.52
N LEU A 149 -8.17 -7.31 2.05
CA LEU A 149 -8.37 -8.60 1.39
C LEU A 149 -9.38 -9.42 2.20
N ASP A 150 -10.44 -9.85 1.54
CA ASP A 150 -11.56 -10.59 2.12
C ASP A 150 -12.33 -9.83 3.23
N SER A 151 -12.28 -8.50 3.19
CA SER A 151 -13.00 -7.62 4.13
C SER A 151 -13.44 -6.32 3.45
N TYR A 152 -14.58 -5.77 3.87
CA TYR A 152 -15.12 -4.51 3.39
C TYR A 152 -15.89 -3.78 4.49
N PHE A 153 -15.74 -2.47 4.56
CA PHE A 153 -16.47 -1.61 5.50
C PHE A 153 -16.97 -0.36 4.78
N GLU A 154 -18.29 -0.15 4.73
CA GLU A 154 -18.89 1.06 4.15
C GLU A 154 -18.40 2.34 4.82
N SER A 155 -18.13 2.27 6.13
CA SER A 155 -17.67 3.40 6.94
C SER A 155 -16.18 3.73 6.80
N VAL A 156 -15.43 3.00 5.96
CA VAL A 156 -13.99 3.16 5.78
C VAL A 156 -13.66 3.29 4.30
N LYS A 157 -13.07 4.44 3.93
CA LYS A 157 -12.62 4.67 2.55
C LYS A 157 -11.30 3.92 2.29
N CYS A 158 -11.40 2.65 1.92
CA CYS A 158 -10.26 1.79 1.59
C CYS A 158 -10.61 0.89 0.40
N SER A 159 -9.64 0.63 -0.47
CA SER A 159 -9.82 -0.34 -1.55
C SER A 159 -9.90 -1.75 -0.99
N SER A 160 -10.74 -2.60 -1.59
CA SER A 160 -10.88 -3.99 -1.15
C SER A 160 -10.90 -4.96 -2.33
N VAL A 161 -10.43 -6.18 -2.06
CA VAL A 161 -10.55 -7.34 -2.96
C VAL A 161 -11.38 -8.39 -2.22
N LEU A 162 -12.50 -8.78 -2.81
CA LEU A 162 -13.50 -9.65 -2.21
C LEU A 162 -13.86 -10.82 -3.12
N ILE A 163 -14.26 -11.93 -2.52
CA ILE A 163 -14.97 -13.01 -3.20
C ILE A 163 -16.46 -12.67 -3.21
N ASN A 164 -17.15 -12.89 -4.34
CA ASN A 164 -18.58 -12.66 -4.43
C ASN A 164 -19.37 -13.84 -3.80
N ASN A 165 -19.29 -13.94 -2.48
CA ASN A 165 -19.92 -15.02 -1.71
C ASN A 165 -21.45 -15.04 -1.84
N ALA A 166 -22.09 -13.87 -1.95
CA ALA A 166 -23.54 -13.77 -2.11
C ALA A 166 -24.01 -14.43 -3.42
N GLN A 167 -23.35 -14.11 -4.52
CA GLN A 167 -23.65 -14.73 -5.82
C GLN A 167 -23.33 -16.22 -5.81
N GLY A 168 -22.22 -16.64 -5.21
CA GLY A 168 -21.87 -18.05 -5.09
C GLY A 168 -22.92 -18.84 -4.31
N ALA A 169 -23.37 -18.33 -3.17
CA ALA A 169 -24.43 -18.93 -2.37
C ALA A 169 -25.77 -19.01 -3.12
N TYR A 170 -26.13 -17.92 -3.83
CA TYR A 170 -27.35 -17.89 -4.65
C TYR A 170 -27.33 -18.98 -5.74
N VAL A 171 -26.24 -19.09 -6.51
CA VAL A 171 -26.11 -20.10 -7.58
C VAL A 171 -26.16 -21.51 -7.00
N ALA A 172 -25.45 -21.78 -5.90
CA ALA A 172 -25.45 -23.09 -5.26
C ALA A 172 -26.84 -23.47 -4.74
N THR A 173 -27.56 -22.52 -4.14
CA THR A 173 -28.93 -22.76 -3.62
C THR A 173 -29.91 -23.04 -4.76
N ASN A 174 -29.87 -22.26 -5.84
CA ASN A 174 -30.74 -22.49 -6.98
C ASN A 174 -30.50 -23.87 -7.61
N TYR A 175 -29.26 -24.30 -7.74
CA TYR A 175 -28.92 -25.63 -8.26
C TYR A 175 -29.51 -26.78 -7.42
N LEU A 176 -29.76 -26.56 -6.13
CA LEU A 176 -30.34 -27.57 -5.25
C LEU A 176 -31.87 -27.54 -5.24
N ILE A 177 -32.52 -26.46 -5.69
CA ILE A 177 -33.97 -26.28 -5.70
C ILE A 177 -34.57 -26.74 -7.04
N ASP A 178 -33.86 -26.62 -8.14
CA ASP A 178 -34.20 -27.08 -9.48
C ASP A 178 -34.02 -28.62 -9.60
#